data_9f0bc854f5bb860c3e2a7d48bd3d7afb
#
_entry.id   9f0bc854f5bb860c3e2a7d48bd3d7afb
#
_cell.length_a   1.000
_cell.length_b   1.000
_cell.length_c   1.000
_cell.angle_alpha   90.00
_cell.angle_beta   90.00
_cell.angle_gamma   90.00
#
_symmetry.space_group_name_H-M   'P 1'
#
loop_
_entity.id
_entity.type
_entity.pdbx_description
1 polymer ?
#
loop_
_entity_poly.entity_id
_entity_poly.type
_entity_poly.pdbx_seq_one_letter_code
_entity_poly.pdbx_strand_id
1 'polypeptide(L)'
;VNLLGQFLATALFGLEYQRGTLLRPSLAVLIGFELSVYFNYMANNSWTFKDRKRTGFTSNLAGFGKFHVVALYGFLIQVSVWNLLLAVAPDRIPAQAASYGANLIGILFATVNNYYLNKNFTWERGLTA
;
A
#
# COMPACT_ATOMS: atom_id res chain seq x y z
N VAL A 1 7.88 1.04 1.26
CA VAL A 1 7.15 2.04 2.06
C VAL A 1 6.39 1.36 3.20
N ASN A 2 5.73 0.25 2.97
CA ASN A 2 4.94 -0.43 4.00
C ASN A 2 5.76 -1.22 5.02
N LEU A 3 6.94 -1.74 4.67
CA LEU A 3 7.87 -2.36 5.63
C LEU A 3 8.41 -1.34 6.62
N LEU A 4 8.72 -0.14 6.16
CA LEU A 4 9.15 0.95 7.04
C LEU A 4 7.99 1.40 7.94
N GLY A 5 6.77 1.48 7.40
CA GLY A 5 5.57 1.80 8.18
C GLY A 5 5.27 0.76 9.24
N GLN A 6 5.40 -0.55 8.92
CA GLN A 6 5.25 -1.62 9.90
C GLN A 6 6.37 -1.60 10.96
N PHE A 7 7.61 -1.41 10.54
CA PHE A 7 8.73 -1.28 11.47
C PHE A 7 8.53 -0.09 12.41
N LEU A 8 8.12 1.05 11.89
CA LEU A 8 7.81 2.24 12.68
C LEU A 8 6.60 2.03 13.59
N ALA A 9 5.53 1.38 13.11
CA ALA A 9 4.37 1.06 13.93
C ALA A 9 4.73 0.11 15.08
N THR A 10 5.53 -0.92 14.81
CA THR A 10 6.00 -1.86 15.84
C THR A 10 6.98 -1.19 16.81
N ALA A 11 7.94 -0.41 16.30
CA ALA A 11 8.96 0.24 17.11
C ALA A 11 8.43 1.42 17.92
N LEU A 12 7.51 2.22 17.38
CA LEU A 12 7.02 3.44 18.03
C LEU A 12 5.77 3.19 18.89
N PHE A 13 4.98 2.17 18.59
CA PHE A 13 3.68 1.95 19.24
C PHE A 13 3.59 0.61 19.99
N GLY A 14 4.66 -0.20 20.01
CA GLY A 14 4.69 -1.47 20.73
C GLY A 14 3.61 -2.47 20.28
N LEU A 15 3.17 -2.35 19.03
CA LEU A 15 2.15 -3.23 18.46
C LEU A 15 2.79 -4.58 18.11
N GLU A 16 2.95 -5.44 19.10
CA GLU A 16 3.30 -6.83 18.86
C GLU A 16 2.12 -7.54 18.18
N TYR A 17 2.44 -8.18 17.04
CA TYR A 17 1.49 -9.06 16.37
C TYR A 17 1.19 -10.26 17.27
N GLN A 18 -0.02 -10.34 17.79
CA GLN A 18 -0.55 -11.55 18.41
C GLN A 18 -1.41 -12.32 17.39
N ARG A 19 -1.05 -13.59 17.16
CA ARG A 19 -1.79 -14.51 16.29
C ARG A 19 -3.27 -14.53 16.70
N GLY A 20 -4.16 -14.08 15.80
CA GLY A 20 -5.61 -14.10 16.02
C GLY A 20 -6.25 -12.77 16.47
N THR A 21 -5.49 -11.70 16.65
CA THR A 21 -6.06 -10.37 16.91
C THR A 21 -6.23 -9.60 15.60
N LEU A 22 -7.46 -9.18 15.30
CA LEU A 22 -7.71 -8.19 14.26
C LEU A 22 -7.01 -6.88 14.67
N LEU A 23 -6.00 -6.48 13.89
CA LEU A 23 -5.35 -5.18 14.07
C LEU A 23 -6.39 -4.07 13.88
N ARG A 24 -6.78 -3.42 14.97
CA ARG A 24 -7.52 -2.16 14.89
C ARG A 24 -6.51 -1.08 14.50
N PRO A 25 -6.64 -0.44 13.32
CA PRO A 25 -5.73 0.62 12.94
C PRO A 25 -5.84 1.75 13.95
N SER A 26 -4.74 2.09 14.61
CA SER A 26 -4.66 3.29 15.43
C SER A 26 -4.72 4.54 14.53
N LEU A 27 -5.12 5.69 15.09
CA LEU A 27 -5.13 6.95 14.36
C LEU A 27 -3.77 7.27 13.71
N ALA A 28 -2.68 6.93 14.39
CA ALA A 28 -1.32 7.10 13.87
C ALA A 28 -1.04 6.24 12.63
N VAL A 29 -1.56 5.00 12.58
CA VAL A 29 -1.45 4.12 11.40
C VAL A 29 -2.24 4.69 10.23
N LEU A 30 -3.44 5.23 10.48
CA LEU A 30 -4.25 5.88 9.46
C LEU A 30 -3.56 7.12 8.89
N ILE A 31 -3.05 8.00 9.75
CA ILE A 31 -2.30 9.19 9.32
C ILE A 31 -1.05 8.78 8.53
N GLY A 32 -0.31 7.79 9.00
CA GLY A 32 0.87 7.27 8.29
C GLY A 32 0.52 6.70 6.91
N PHE A 33 -0.63 6.01 6.80
CA PHE A 33 -1.14 5.52 5.52
C PHE A 33 -1.45 6.68 4.57
N GLU A 34 -2.21 7.68 5.02
CA GLU A 34 -2.58 8.84 4.21
C GLU A 34 -1.36 9.62 3.71
N LEU A 35 -0.39 9.89 4.57
CA LEU A 35 0.86 10.53 4.18
C LEU A 35 1.63 9.70 3.16
N SER A 36 1.69 8.38 3.35
CA SER A 36 2.35 7.46 2.42
C SER A 36 1.67 7.48 1.04
N VAL A 37 0.34 7.46 1.00
CA VAL A 37 -0.45 7.56 -0.26
C VAL A 37 -0.16 8.88 -0.96
N TYR A 38 -0.14 9.99 -0.23
CA TYR A 38 0.15 11.32 -0.79
C TYR A 38 1.54 11.39 -1.41
N PHE A 39 2.58 10.99 -0.67
CA PHE A 39 3.96 11.00 -1.18
C PHE A 39 4.15 10.05 -2.37
N ASN A 40 3.53 8.87 -2.33
CA ASN A 40 3.55 7.93 -3.46
C ASN A 40 2.86 8.51 -4.70
N TYR A 41 1.72 9.19 -4.52
CA TYR A 41 1.06 9.87 -5.64
C TYR A 41 1.97 10.94 -6.26
N MET A 42 2.57 11.80 -5.44
CA MET A 42 3.46 12.86 -5.92
C MET A 42 4.68 12.31 -6.65
N ALA A 43 5.30 11.26 -6.11
CA ALA A 43 6.44 10.59 -6.74
C ALA A 43 6.04 9.94 -8.08
N ASN A 44 4.91 9.24 -8.12
CA ASN A 44 4.40 8.61 -9.34
C ASN A 44 4.05 9.65 -10.41
N ASN A 45 3.39 10.75 -10.02
CA ASN A 45 3.04 11.83 -10.95
C ASN A 45 4.26 12.55 -11.52
N SER A 46 5.32 12.70 -10.72
CA SER A 46 6.51 13.44 -11.11
C SER A 46 7.58 12.59 -11.81
N TRP A 47 7.62 11.30 -11.53
CA TRP A 47 8.68 10.40 -11.97
C TRP A 47 8.17 9.23 -12.82
N THR A 48 7.36 8.35 -12.26
CA THR A 48 6.92 7.12 -12.92
C THR A 48 6.06 7.41 -14.15
N PHE A 49 5.14 8.36 -14.05
CA PHE A 49 4.21 8.76 -15.12
C PHE A 49 4.45 10.19 -15.61
N LYS A 50 5.72 10.61 -15.65
CA LYS A 50 6.11 11.98 -16.06
C LYS A 50 5.61 12.37 -17.46
N ASP A 51 5.52 11.41 -18.36
CA ASP A 51 4.99 11.54 -19.73
C ASP A 51 3.46 11.69 -19.78
N ARG A 52 2.77 11.45 -18.66
CA ARG A 52 1.33 11.62 -18.48
C ARG A 52 1.02 12.42 -17.22
N LYS A 53 1.96 13.26 -16.83
CA LYS A 53 1.88 14.06 -15.61
C LYS A 53 0.60 14.87 -15.56
N ARG A 54 -0.13 14.75 -14.46
CA ARG A 54 -1.27 15.62 -14.17
C ARG A 54 -0.79 16.97 -13.68
N THR A 55 -1.34 18.04 -14.26
CA THR A 55 -1.02 19.42 -13.93
C THR A 55 -2.28 20.20 -13.59
N GLY A 56 -2.14 21.23 -12.77
CA GLY A 56 -3.26 22.01 -12.26
C GLY A 56 -3.97 21.36 -11.06
N PHE A 57 -4.63 22.17 -10.26
CA PHE A 57 -5.22 21.76 -8.99
C PHE A 57 -6.31 20.70 -9.17
N THR A 58 -7.29 20.96 -10.05
CA THR A 58 -8.44 20.06 -10.26
C THR A 58 -8.00 18.70 -10.82
N SER A 59 -7.07 18.69 -11.78
CA SER A 59 -6.55 17.46 -12.37
C SER A 59 -5.77 16.64 -11.36
N ASN A 60 -4.96 17.30 -10.52
CA ASN A 60 -4.22 16.61 -9.45
C ASN A 60 -5.14 16.07 -8.37
N LEU A 61 -6.17 16.81 -7.98
CA LEU A 61 -7.14 16.36 -6.98
C LEU A 61 -7.91 15.12 -7.48
N ALA A 62 -8.38 15.14 -8.73
CA ALA A 62 -9.05 13.99 -9.36
C ALA A 62 -8.09 12.78 -9.48
N GLY A 63 -6.84 13.02 -9.88
CA GLY A 63 -5.79 11.99 -9.96
C GLY A 63 -5.48 11.39 -8.60
N PHE A 64 -5.35 12.22 -7.57
CA PHE A 64 -5.11 11.77 -6.20
C PHE A 64 -6.27 10.91 -5.68
N GLY A 65 -7.53 11.29 -5.94
CA GLY A 65 -8.70 10.49 -5.58
C GLY A 65 -8.70 9.11 -6.25
N LYS A 66 -8.41 9.03 -7.55
CA LYS A 66 -8.27 7.77 -8.28
C LYS A 66 -7.12 6.92 -7.72
N PHE A 67 -5.96 7.54 -7.48
CA PHE A 67 -4.80 6.88 -6.89
C PHE A 67 -5.09 6.31 -5.50
N HIS A 68 -5.86 7.06 -4.70
CA HIS A 68 -6.27 6.63 -3.36
C HIS A 68 -7.14 5.37 -3.40
N VAL A 69 -8.11 5.30 -4.32
CA VAL A 69 -8.93 4.09 -4.53
C VAL A 69 -8.05 2.89 -4.91
N VAL A 70 -7.08 3.09 -5.82
CA VAL A 70 -6.14 2.02 -6.21
C VAL A 70 -5.26 1.61 -5.02
N ALA A 71 -4.81 2.57 -4.19
CA ALA A 71 -4.00 2.28 -3.01
C ALA A 71 -4.78 1.47 -1.96
N LEU A 72 -6.05 1.80 -1.72
CA LEU A 72 -6.94 1.02 -0.84
C LEU A 72 -7.14 -0.40 -1.36
N TYR A 73 -7.37 -0.55 -2.66
CA TYR A 73 -7.49 -1.87 -3.28
C TYR A 73 -6.20 -2.69 -3.12
N GLY A 74 -5.04 -2.08 -3.36
CA GLY A 74 -3.73 -2.70 -3.13
C GLY A 74 -3.52 -3.12 -1.68
N PHE A 75 -3.96 -2.30 -0.73
CA PHE A 75 -3.93 -2.64 0.69
C PHE A 75 -4.79 -3.86 1.02
N LEU A 76 -6.00 -3.96 0.45
CA LEU A 76 -6.87 -5.13 0.63
C LEU A 76 -6.22 -6.41 0.06
N ILE A 77 -5.60 -6.33 -1.12
CA ILE A 77 -4.84 -7.44 -1.70
C ILE A 77 -3.71 -7.86 -0.76
N GLN A 78 -2.91 -6.91 -0.27
CA GLN A 78 -1.79 -7.18 0.63
C GLN A 78 -2.25 -7.90 1.89
N VAL A 79 -3.30 -7.39 2.55
CA VAL A 79 -3.84 -7.98 3.79
C VAL A 79 -4.41 -9.38 3.53
N SER A 80 -5.09 -9.58 2.39
CA SER A 80 -5.65 -10.88 2.01
C SER A 80 -4.56 -11.92 1.78
N VAL A 81 -3.52 -11.57 1.01
CA VAL A 81 -2.36 -12.45 0.75
C VAL A 81 -1.62 -12.75 2.06
N TRP A 82 -1.40 -11.75 2.89
CA TRP A 82 -0.75 -11.92 4.19
C TRP A 82 -1.49 -12.91 5.08
N ASN A 83 -2.81 -12.73 5.26
CA ASN A 83 -3.64 -13.63 6.05
C ASN A 83 -3.65 -15.06 5.48
N LEU A 84 -3.79 -15.20 4.15
CA LEU A 84 -3.79 -16.50 3.49
C LEU A 84 -2.47 -17.24 3.72
N LEU A 85 -1.34 -16.57 3.52
CA LEU A 85 -0.01 -17.17 3.70
C LEU A 85 0.25 -17.55 5.16
N LEU A 86 -0.22 -16.75 6.12
CA LEU A 86 -0.11 -17.11 7.54
C LEU A 86 -0.99 -18.31 7.90
N ALA A 87 -2.16 -18.46 7.30
CA ALA A 87 -3.06 -19.57 7.54
C ALA A 87 -2.47 -20.91 7.07
N VAL A 88 -1.63 -20.91 6.03
CA VAL A 88 -0.99 -22.11 5.48
C VAL A 88 0.48 -22.26 5.89
N ALA A 89 1.02 -21.33 6.67
CA ALA A 89 2.42 -21.37 7.08
C ALA A 89 2.69 -22.58 7.99
N PRO A 90 3.73 -23.38 7.71
CA PRO A 90 4.12 -24.51 8.55
C PRO A 90 4.52 -24.06 9.97
N ASP A 91 4.13 -24.84 10.98
CA ASP A 91 4.43 -24.54 12.39
C ASP A 91 5.93 -24.47 12.72
N ARG A 92 6.77 -25.12 11.90
CA ARG A 92 8.25 -25.10 12.00
C ARG A 92 8.87 -23.74 11.68
N ILE A 93 8.12 -22.83 11.02
CA ILE A 93 8.60 -21.48 10.72
C ILE A 93 8.26 -20.59 11.90
N PRO A 94 9.25 -19.85 12.47
CA PRO A 94 8.96 -18.89 13.51
C PRO A 94 7.89 -17.90 13.08
N ALA A 95 6.90 -17.63 13.92
CA ALA A 95 5.73 -16.80 13.59
C ALA A 95 6.13 -15.42 13.05
N GLN A 96 7.18 -14.83 13.60
CA GLN A 96 7.71 -13.54 13.13
C GLN A 96 8.28 -13.62 11.71
N ALA A 97 9.06 -14.67 11.40
CA ALA A 97 9.61 -14.87 10.06
C ALA A 97 8.52 -15.14 9.02
N ALA A 98 7.52 -15.94 9.37
CA ALA A 98 6.34 -16.18 8.53
C ALA A 98 5.57 -14.88 8.26
N SER A 99 5.38 -14.03 9.27
CA SER A 99 4.69 -12.75 9.13
C SER A 99 5.44 -11.78 8.21
N TYR A 100 6.76 -11.63 8.37
CA TYR A 100 7.55 -10.77 7.48
C TYR A 100 7.57 -11.29 6.04
N GLY A 101 7.74 -12.58 5.85
CA GLY A 101 7.74 -13.20 4.52
C GLY A 101 6.39 -13.04 3.83
N ALA A 102 5.29 -13.33 4.52
CA ALA A 102 3.93 -13.17 4.01
C ALA A 102 3.62 -11.71 3.65
N ASN A 103 4.06 -10.77 4.49
CA ASN A 103 3.88 -9.35 4.21
C ASN A 103 4.66 -8.89 2.98
N LEU A 104 5.91 -9.32 2.84
CA LEU A 104 6.74 -9.00 1.66
C LEU A 104 6.08 -9.50 0.36
N ILE A 105 5.58 -10.73 0.36
CA ILE A 105 4.86 -11.29 -0.79
C ILE A 105 3.59 -10.49 -1.07
N GLY A 106 2.82 -10.13 -0.04
CA GLY A 106 1.63 -9.28 -0.17
C GLY A 106 1.94 -7.91 -0.78
N ILE A 107 3.04 -7.27 -0.36
CA ILE A 107 3.52 -6.00 -0.93
C ILE A 107 3.86 -6.15 -2.42
N LEU A 108 4.54 -7.23 -2.82
CA LEU A 108 4.88 -7.46 -4.23
C LEU A 108 3.62 -7.60 -5.09
N PHE A 109 2.65 -8.40 -4.66
CA PHE A 109 1.36 -8.53 -5.36
C PHE A 109 0.62 -7.19 -5.46
N ALA A 110 0.51 -6.45 -4.35
CA ALA A 110 -0.12 -5.14 -4.32
C ALA A 110 0.60 -4.14 -5.24
N THR A 111 1.93 -4.14 -5.25
CA THR A 111 2.74 -3.23 -6.08
C THR A 111 2.50 -3.46 -7.57
N VAL A 112 2.51 -4.72 -8.02
CA VAL A 112 2.25 -5.06 -9.42
C VAL A 112 0.85 -4.62 -9.82
N ASN A 113 -0.17 -4.95 -9.03
CA ASN A 113 -1.54 -4.53 -9.29
C ASN A 113 -1.69 -3.01 -9.30
N ASN A 114 -1.11 -2.32 -8.31
CA ASN A 114 -1.15 -0.86 -8.22
C ASN A 114 -0.52 -0.20 -9.45
N TYR A 115 0.60 -0.72 -9.95
CA TYR A 115 1.23 -0.20 -11.17
C TYR A 115 0.28 -0.28 -12.37
N TYR A 116 -0.29 -1.47 -12.64
CA TYR A 116 -1.17 -1.67 -13.80
C TYR A 116 -2.47 -0.87 -13.68
N LEU A 117 -3.09 -0.84 -12.51
CA LEU A 117 -4.31 -0.07 -12.27
C LEU A 117 -4.05 1.42 -12.40
N ASN A 118 -2.98 1.93 -11.81
CA ASN A 118 -2.63 3.34 -11.89
C ASN A 118 -2.30 3.77 -13.32
N LYS A 119 -1.56 2.94 -14.07
CA LYS A 119 -1.25 3.20 -15.47
C LYS A 119 -2.50 3.35 -16.34
N ASN A 120 -3.54 2.58 -16.08
CA ASN A 120 -4.73 2.50 -16.92
C ASN A 120 -5.92 3.30 -16.38
N PHE A 121 -5.95 3.62 -15.08
CA PHE A 121 -7.05 4.31 -14.42
C PHE A 121 -6.68 5.70 -13.93
N THR A 122 -5.58 5.84 -13.18
CA THR A 122 -5.16 7.14 -12.63
C THR A 122 -4.50 8.00 -13.71
N TRP A 123 -3.62 7.41 -14.53
CA TRP A 123 -2.89 8.08 -15.63
C TRP A 123 -3.25 7.49 -16.99
N GLU A 124 -4.54 7.34 -17.28
CA GLU A 124 -5.00 6.84 -18.59
C GLU A 124 -4.60 7.79 -19.74
N ARG A 125 -4.32 7.21 -20.92
CA ARG A 125 -4.05 7.99 -22.12
C ARG A 125 -5.34 8.65 -22.61
N GLY A 126 -5.36 9.97 -22.72
CA GLY A 126 -6.49 10.73 -23.25
C GLY A 126 -6.98 11.88 -22.36
N LEU A 127 -6.43 12.04 -21.14
CA LEU A 127 -6.75 13.17 -20.26
C LEU A 127 -5.79 14.36 -20.39
N THR A 128 -4.88 14.31 -21.35
CA THR A 128 -3.95 15.41 -21.72
C THR A 128 -4.45 16.14 -22.97
N ALA A 129 -5.71 16.46 -22.98
CA ALA A 129 -6.26 17.43 -23.90
C ALA A 129 -6.62 18.69 -23.15
#